data_a026b9c41f9304134528791b734319dd
#
_entry.id   a026b9c41f9304134528791b734319dd
#
_cell.length_a   1.000
_cell.length_b   1.000
_cell.length_c   1.000
_cell.angle_alpha   90.00
_cell.angle_beta   90.00
_cell.angle_gamma   90.00
#
_symmetry.space_group_name_H-M   'P 1'
#
loop_
_entity.id
_entity.type
_entity.pdbx_description
1 polymer ?
#
loop_
_entity_poly.entity_id
_entity_poly.type
_entity_poly.pdbx_seq_one_letter_code
_entity_poly.pdbx_strand_id
1 'polypeptide(L)'
;MRNLLPALLLLAAASARGAETAAFLDIGVGARGIGMGGAYTALADDSSAVYWNPAGLARAEKREVAVSHAELGAGTREDFLAYAHPISRGTVAAALTYLSQGAISGRDATGRPTGDFQASDAAFAGAYGLKTEYADLGASVKYLRSHIASSEAQGVAADVGARRAFDGAGPGKLVVGAAVRNMGPGLKYDTQRNDLPLRVAGGAAYSFSSGRTLAFEVQTAPRGGGADAGFGGEFKVMEGALLRLGWSTKSAAPAGSGFDAARGLTVGLGLERAGFLFDYAAQAAGELGAAHRFTLGKRF
;
A
#
# COMPACT_ATOMS: atom_id res chain seq x y z
N MET A 1 -21.80 10.79 -31.72
CA MET A 1 -21.66 11.24 -30.35
C MET A 1 -22.65 10.46 -29.50
N ARG A 2 -22.26 9.35 -28.91
CA ARG A 2 -23.13 8.51 -28.04
C ARG A 2 -22.44 8.40 -26.69
N ASN A 3 -23.15 8.92 -25.69
CA ASN A 3 -22.79 8.95 -24.27
C ASN A 3 -22.52 7.54 -23.74
N LEU A 4 -21.30 7.28 -23.30
CA LEU A 4 -20.92 6.15 -22.48
C LEU A 4 -20.38 6.69 -21.15
N LEU A 5 -21.29 7.05 -20.25
CA LEU A 5 -21.03 7.05 -18.82
C LEU A 5 -21.45 5.68 -18.28
N PRO A 6 -20.55 4.82 -17.86
CA PRO A 6 -20.93 3.72 -16.98
C PRO A 6 -21.06 4.30 -15.59
N ALA A 7 -22.26 4.28 -15.05
CA ALA A 7 -22.55 4.56 -13.66
C ALA A 7 -21.76 3.56 -12.77
N LEU A 8 -20.79 4.07 -12.02
CA LEU A 8 -20.16 3.34 -10.93
C LEU A 8 -21.16 3.30 -9.75
N LEU A 9 -21.99 2.26 -9.73
CA LEU A 9 -22.85 1.96 -8.58
C LEU A 9 -21.96 1.44 -7.45
N LEU A 10 -21.59 2.32 -6.52
CA LEU A 10 -21.05 1.95 -5.22
C LEU A 10 -22.17 1.29 -4.38
N LEU A 11 -22.23 -0.03 -4.37
CA LEU A 11 -22.98 -0.75 -3.36
C LEU A 11 -22.19 -0.71 -2.04
N ALA A 12 -22.55 0.20 -1.16
CA ALA A 12 -22.15 0.16 0.25
C ALA A 12 -22.98 -0.92 0.97
N ALA A 13 -22.53 -2.17 0.90
CA ALA A 13 -23.02 -3.22 1.77
C ALA A 13 -22.23 -3.17 3.07
N ALA A 14 -22.85 -2.73 4.17
CA ALA A 14 -22.32 -2.91 5.52
C ALA A 14 -22.38 -4.40 5.87
N SER A 15 -21.33 -5.14 5.54
CA SER A 15 -21.19 -6.54 5.89
C SER A 15 -20.38 -6.66 7.18
N ALA A 16 -20.79 -7.55 8.07
CA ALA A 16 -20.01 -7.93 9.25
C ALA A 16 -18.60 -8.33 8.78
N ARG A 17 -17.56 -7.69 9.31
CA ARG A 17 -16.16 -8.04 9.01
C ARG A 17 -15.92 -9.46 9.50
N GLY A 18 -15.70 -10.39 8.58
CA GLY A 18 -15.09 -11.67 8.92
C GLY A 18 -13.70 -11.44 9.53
N ALA A 19 -13.24 -12.32 10.39
CA ALA A 19 -11.89 -12.25 10.93
C ALA A 19 -10.88 -12.43 9.79
N GLU A 20 -10.25 -11.34 9.34
CA GLU A 20 -9.13 -11.38 8.39
C GLU A 20 -7.85 -11.73 9.14
N THR A 21 -6.99 -12.54 8.52
CA THR A 21 -5.64 -12.82 9.00
C THR A 21 -4.63 -12.04 8.16
N ALA A 22 -3.37 -11.99 8.61
CA ALA A 22 -2.30 -11.26 7.91
C ALA A 22 -2.65 -9.80 7.60
N ALA A 23 -3.29 -9.11 8.54
CA ALA A 23 -3.72 -7.71 8.39
C ALA A 23 -2.55 -6.76 8.02
N PHE A 24 -1.29 -7.15 8.29
CA PHE A 24 -0.09 -6.42 7.90
C PHE A 24 0.01 -6.20 6.38
N LEU A 25 -0.56 -7.10 5.57
CA LEU A 25 -0.62 -6.96 4.11
C LEU A 25 -1.47 -5.76 3.64
N ASP A 26 -2.19 -5.12 4.56
CA ASP A 26 -3.07 -4.00 4.24
C ASP A 26 -2.65 -2.67 4.91
N ILE A 27 -1.49 -2.62 5.56
CA ILE A 27 -0.98 -1.40 6.22
C ILE A 27 -0.53 -0.35 5.20
N GLY A 28 0.09 -0.76 4.12
CA GLY A 28 0.69 0.10 3.10
C GLY A 28 2.18 0.33 3.34
N VAL A 29 2.99 0.34 2.29
CA VAL A 29 4.45 0.44 2.34
C VAL A 29 4.97 1.70 1.65
N GLY A 30 6.16 2.14 2.05
CA GLY A 30 6.83 3.28 1.44
C GLY A 30 6.24 4.64 1.82
N ALA A 31 7.09 5.61 2.14
CA ALA A 31 6.66 6.93 2.60
C ALA A 31 5.94 7.71 1.49
N ARG A 32 6.32 7.53 0.21
CA ARG A 32 5.68 8.23 -0.92
C ARG A 32 4.20 7.83 -1.05
N GLY A 33 3.87 6.53 -1.04
CA GLY A 33 2.49 6.05 -1.15
C GLY A 33 1.62 6.51 0.02
N ILE A 34 2.16 6.45 1.24
CA ILE A 34 1.46 6.92 2.44
C ILE A 34 1.28 8.44 2.43
N GLY A 35 2.29 9.21 2.04
CA GLY A 35 2.19 10.68 1.89
C GLY A 35 1.12 11.13 0.88
N MET A 36 0.75 10.24 -0.06
CA MET A 36 -0.33 10.43 -1.02
C MET A 36 -1.70 9.94 -0.50
N GLY A 37 -1.87 9.71 0.81
CA GLY A 37 -3.12 9.20 1.38
C GLY A 37 -3.47 7.78 0.92
N GLY A 38 -2.50 7.00 0.46
CA GLY A 38 -2.72 5.67 -0.13
C GLY A 38 -3.27 5.68 -1.55
N ALA A 39 -3.47 6.85 -2.17
CA ALA A 39 -3.90 6.97 -3.58
C ALA A 39 -2.73 6.69 -4.53
N TYR A 40 -2.29 5.45 -4.60
CA TYR A 40 -1.03 5.08 -5.23
C TYR A 40 -1.13 3.99 -6.31
N THR A 41 -2.25 3.29 -6.43
CA THR A 41 -2.46 2.21 -7.43
C THR A 41 -2.22 2.66 -8.88
N ALA A 42 -2.58 3.90 -9.23
CA ALA A 42 -2.31 4.48 -10.54
C ALA A 42 -0.91 5.09 -10.66
N LEU A 43 -0.32 5.55 -9.54
CA LEU A 43 0.96 6.26 -9.49
C LEU A 43 2.17 5.36 -9.32
N ALA A 44 2.04 4.20 -8.66
CA ALA A 44 3.14 3.31 -8.35
C ALA A 44 4.03 3.07 -9.57
N ASP A 45 5.23 3.67 -9.59
CA ASP A 45 6.20 3.63 -10.67
C ASP A 45 7.64 3.42 -10.16
N ASP A 46 7.75 3.04 -8.89
CA ASP A 46 8.98 2.73 -8.17
C ASP A 46 8.99 1.26 -7.68
N SER A 47 10.00 0.85 -6.95
CA SER A 47 10.13 -0.52 -6.43
C SER A 47 9.00 -0.93 -5.48
N SER A 48 8.30 0.02 -4.85
CA SER A 48 7.13 -0.26 -4.01
C SER A 48 5.89 -0.69 -4.80
N ALA A 49 5.92 -0.59 -6.14
CA ALA A 49 4.87 -1.11 -7.02
C ALA A 49 4.63 -2.62 -6.83
N VAL A 50 5.62 -3.39 -6.36
CA VAL A 50 5.44 -4.79 -5.94
C VAL A 50 4.26 -4.96 -4.97
N TYR A 51 4.06 -3.99 -4.09
CA TYR A 51 2.98 -3.98 -3.11
C TYR A 51 1.70 -3.30 -3.65
N TRP A 52 1.82 -2.08 -4.22
CA TRP A 52 0.66 -1.25 -4.55
C TRP A 52 -0.06 -1.71 -5.82
N ASN A 53 0.71 -1.90 -6.90
CA ASN A 53 0.23 -2.34 -8.21
C ASN A 53 1.41 -2.85 -9.03
N PRO A 54 1.60 -4.17 -9.18
CA PRO A 54 2.75 -4.72 -9.89
C PRO A 54 2.87 -4.28 -11.36
N ALA A 55 1.78 -3.79 -11.97
CA ALA A 55 1.83 -3.21 -13.31
C ALA A 55 2.72 -1.95 -13.39
N GLY A 56 2.87 -1.23 -12.28
CA GLY A 56 3.74 -0.06 -12.20
C GLY A 56 5.21 -0.37 -12.44
N LEU A 57 5.66 -1.58 -12.13
CA LEU A 57 7.03 -2.04 -12.41
C LEU A 57 7.39 -1.93 -13.90
N ALA A 58 6.42 -2.05 -14.80
CA ALA A 58 6.66 -1.91 -16.25
C ALA A 58 7.24 -0.54 -16.65
N ARG A 59 7.21 0.44 -15.74
CA ARG A 59 7.73 1.80 -15.94
C ARG A 59 9.10 2.05 -15.33
N ALA A 60 9.67 1.09 -14.63
CA ALA A 60 11.01 1.20 -14.10
C ALA A 60 12.03 1.25 -15.26
N GLU A 61 12.73 2.37 -15.40
CA GLU A 61 13.77 2.56 -16.41
C GLU A 61 15.16 2.23 -15.89
N LYS A 62 15.33 2.25 -14.58
CA LYS A 62 16.59 2.02 -13.86
C LYS A 62 16.38 0.96 -12.79
N ARG A 63 17.47 0.31 -12.42
CA ARG A 63 17.47 -0.52 -11.20
C ARG A 63 17.22 0.37 -10.00
N GLU A 64 16.41 -0.12 -9.09
CA GLU A 64 16.09 0.60 -7.87
C GLU A 64 16.13 -0.35 -6.69
N VAL A 65 16.79 0.05 -5.61
CA VAL A 65 16.66 -0.54 -4.29
C VAL A 65 16.05 0.49 -3.36
N ALA A 66 15.10 0.08 -2.53
CA ALA A 66 14.51 0.94 -1.51
C ALA A 66 14.31 0.18 -0.20
N VAL A 67 14.58 0.86 0.91
CA VAL A 67 14.32 0.40 2.27
C VAL A 67 13.39 1.41 2.93
N SER A 68 12.33 0.93 3.56
CA SER A 68 11.40 1.77 4.32
C SER A 68 11.25 1.23 5.73
N HIS A 69 11.21 2.13 6.70
CA HIS A 69 10.94 1.86 8.11
C HIS A 69 9.76 2.69 8.59
N ALA A 70 8.84 2.08 9.32
CA ALA A 70 7.69 2.76 9.89
C ALA A 70 7.51 2.43 11.37
N GLU A 71 7.30 3.48 12.17
CA GLU A 71 6.79 3.40 13.54
C GLU A 71 5.28 3.66 13.51
N LEU A 72 4.49 2.63 13.81
CA LEU A 72 3.02 2.64 13.65
C LEU A 72 2.26 2.90 14.96
N GLY A 73 2.98 3.15 16.04
CA GLY A 73 2.41 3.30 17.37
C GLY A 73 2.30 1.96 18.13
N ALA A 74 2.06 2.05 19.43
CA ALA A 74 1.93 0.89 20.34
C ALA A 74 3.08 -0.14 20.22
N GLY A 75 4.31 0.29 19.91
CA GLY A 75 5.46 -0.60 19.72
C GLY A 75 5.43 -1.44 18.43
N THR A 76 4.52 -1.14 17.51
CA THR A 76 4.44 -1.82 16.21
C THR A 76 5.34 -1.13 15.20
N ARG A 77 6.16 -1.93 14.49
CA ARG A 77 7.10 -1.48 13.46
C ARG A 77 6.89 -2.26 12.18
N GLU A 78 7.05 -1.58 11.06
CA GLU A 78 7.04 -2.21 9.74
C GLU A 78 8.31 -1.84 8.99
N ASP A 79 9.02 -2.86 8.51
CA ASP A 79 10.17 -2.73 7.63
C ASP A 79 9.81 -3.26 6.24
N PHE A 80 10.20 -2.53 5.20
CA PHE A 80 10.00 -2.91 3.82
C PHE A 80 11.29 -2.74 3.04
N LEU A 81 11.68 -3.78 2.31
CA LEU A 81 12.81 -3.78 1.39
C LEU A 81 12.30 -4.18 0.01
N ALA A 82 12.65 -3.45 -1.03
CA ALA A 82 12.34 -3.83 -2.40
C ALA A 82 13.53 -3.59 -3.33
N TYR A 83 13.62 -4.44 -4.36
CA TYR A 83 14.54 -4.30 -5.48
C TYR A 83 13.81 -4.52 -6.79
N ALA A 84 13.95 -3.58 -7.72
CA ALA A 84 13.40 -3.66 -9.07
C ALA A 84 14.55 -3.65 -10.10
N HIS A 85 14.46 -4.56 -11.07
CA HIS A 85 15.45 -4.75 -12.11
C HIS A 85 14.80 -4.77 -13.50
N PRO A 86 14.93 -3.68 -14.29
CA PRO A 86 14.51 -3.69 -15.68
C PRO A 86 15.27 -4.73 -16.49
N ILE A 87 14.54 -5.47 -17.31
CA ILE A 87 15.07 -6.44 -18.28
C ILE A 87 14.50 -6.15 -19.67
N SER A 88 14.93 -6.87 -20.70
CA SER A 88 14.55 -6.59 -22.09
C SER A 88 13.05 -6.54 -22.37
N ARG A 89 12.23 -7.28 -21.62
CA ARG A 89 10.78 -7.39 -21.84
C ARG A 89 9.93 -7.01 -20.62
N GLY A 90 10.44 -6.16 -19.74
CA GLY A 90 9.70 -5.70 -18.55
C GLY A 90 10.64 -5.52 -17.36
N THR A 91 10.10 -5.63 -16.16
CA THR A 91 10.85 -5.48 -14.91
C THR A 91 10.53 -6.61 -13.96
N VAL A 92 11.54 -7.31 -13.48
CA VAL A 92 11.44 -8.23 -12.34
C VAL A 92 11.70 -7.47 -11.05
N ALA A 93 11.01 -7.86 -9.99
CA ALA A 93 11.23 -7.26 -8.68
C ALA A 93 11.06 -8.29 -7.57
N ALA A 94 11.70 -8.01 -6.43
CA ALA A 94 11.53 -8.75 -5.20
C ALA A 94 11.32 -7.79 -4.04
N ALA A 95 10.54 -8.20 -3.05
CA ALA A 95 10.32 -7.40 -1.85
C ALA A 95 10.18 -8.29 -0.60
N LEU A 96 10.51 -7.69 0.55
CA LEU A 96 10.27 -8.22 1.88
C LEU A 96 9.49 -7.17 2.67
N THR A 97 8.35 -7.54 3.21
CA THR A 97 7.65 -6.77 4.25
C THR A 97 7.77 -7.54 5.56
N TYR A 98 8.18 -6.87 6.62
CA TYR A 98 8.29 -7.44 7.95
C TYR A 98 7.60 -6.53 8.96
N LEU A 99 6.60 -7.07 9.65
CA LEU A 99 5.93 -6.41 10.77
C LEU A 99 6.38 -7.06 12.06
N SER A 100 6.75 -6.25 13.05
CA SER A 100 7.02 -6.70 14.41
C SER A 100 6.21 -5.90 15.40
N GLN A 101 5.69 -6.58 16.40
CA GLN A 101 5.08 -5.96 17.57
C GLN A 101 6.01 -6.16 18.77
N GLY A 102 6.18 -5.10 19.56
CA GLY A 102 6.91 -5.18 20.81
C GLY A 102 6.31 -6.20 21.79
N ALA A 103 6.88 -6.30 22.97
CA ALA A 103 6.36 -7.20 24.00
C ALA A 103 4.89 -6.89 24.30
N ILE A 104 4.03 -7.88 24.17
CA ILE A 104 2.60 -7.80 24.48
C ILE A 104 2.38 -8.51 25.81
N SER A 105 1.87 -7.78 26.81
CA SER A 105 1.62 -8.35 28.14
C SER A 105 0.43 -9.33 28.10
N GLY A 106 0.75 -10.61 28.24
CA GLY A 106 -0.23 -11.67 28.29
C GLY A 106 -1.03 -11.69 29.59
N ARG A 107 -2.33 -11.96 29.50
CA ARG A 107 -3.22 -12.14 30.64
C ARG A 107 -4.12 -13.35 30.42
N ASP A 108 -4.42 -14.08 31.50
CA ASP A 108 -5.41 -15.16 31.46
C ASP A 108 -6.86 -14.61 31.46
N ALA A 109 -7.84 -15.51 31.37
CA ALA A 109 -9.26 -15.13 31.37
C ALA A 109 -9.72 -14.44 32.66
N THR A 110 -8.92 -14.48 33.74
CA THR A 110 -9.17 -13.80 35.02
C THR A 110 -8.40 -12.49 35.15
N GLY A 111 -7.66 -12.10 34.09
CA GLY A 111 -6.86 -10.87 34.05
C GLY A 111 -5.48 -10.96 34.71
N ARG A 112 -5.05 -12.15 35.17
CA ARG A 112 -3.73 -12.34 35.77
C ARG A 112 -2.64 -12.36 34.71
N PRO A 113 -1.47 -11.72 34.96
CA PRO A 113 -0.34 -11.76 34.03
C PRO A 113 0.11 -13.20 33.77
N THR A 114 0.31 -13.55 32.49
CA THR A 114 0.80 -14.87 32.05
C THR A 114 2.21 -14.80 31.45
N GLY A 115 2.84 -13.62 31.47
CA GLY A 115 4.10 -13.34 30.81
C GLY A 115 3.91 -12.59 29.50
N ASP A 116 4.99 -12.01 28.99
CA ASP A 116 4.95 -11.28 27.73
C ASP A 116 5.18 -12.22 26.55
N PHE A 117 4.56 -11.93 25.43
CA PHE A 117 4.78 -12.62 24.16
C PHE A 117 5.03 -11.61 23.03
N GLN A 118 5.50 -12.10 21.89
CA GLN A 118 5.77 -11.30 20.71
C GLN A 118 4.94 -11.81 19.52
N ALA A 119 4.66 -10.90 18.58
CA ALA A 119 4.07 -11.22 17.31
C ALA A 119 4.90 -10.63 16.16
N SER A 120 5.02 -11.37 15.08
CA SER A 120 5.70 -10.90 13.88
C SER A 120 5.11 -11.56 12.64
N ASP A 121 5.07 -10.78 11.56
CA ASP A 121 4.57 -11.20 10.27
C ASP A 121 5.61 -10.87 9.20
N ALA A 122 5.75 -11.74 8.20
CA ALA A 122 6.65 -11.53 7.07
C ALA A 122 5.97 -11.91 5.76
N ALA A 123 6.22 -11.12 4.71
CA ALA A 123 5.84 -11.44 3.34
C ALA A 123 7.03 -11.29 2.40
N PHE A 124 7.40 -12.37 1.72
CA PHE A 124 8.40 -12.37 0.64
C PHE A 124 7.67 -12.35 -0.68
N ALA A 125 7.88 -11.33 -1.50
CA ALA A 125 7.20 -11.15 -2.78
C ALA A 125 8.19 -11.22 -3.94
N GLY A 126 7.81 -11.94 -5.01
CA GLY A 126 8.40 -11.84 -6.33
C GLY A 126 7.38 -11.28 -7.30
N ALA A 127 7.77 -10.33 -8.16
CA ALA A 127 6.86 -9.65 -9.07
C ALA A 127 7.46 -9.47 -10.46
N TYR A 128 6.57 -9.34 -11.45
CA TYR A 128 6.91 -9.02 -12.81
C TYR A 128 5.94 -7.99 -13.38
N GLY A 129 6.50 -6.94 -13.98
CA GLY A 129 5.77 -5.91 -14.70
C GLY A 129 6.11 -5.93 -16.19
N LEU A 130 5.09 -5.88 -17.04
CA LEU A 130 5.20 -5.93 -18.50
C LEU A 130 4.51 -4.74 -19.14
N LYS A 131 5.24 -4.00 -19.98
CA LYS A 131 4.68 -2.97 -20.84
C LYS A 131 4.12 -3.61 -22.11
N THR A 132 2.83 -3.37 -22.38
CA THR A 132 2.20 -3.75 -23.65
C THR A 132 1.78 -2.51 -24.44
N GLU A 133 1.27 -2.71 -25.66
CA GLU A 133 0.73 -1.63 -26.49
C GLU A 133 -0.49 -0.95 -25.87
N TYR A 134 -1.35 -1.72 -25.18
CA TYR A 134 -2.62 -1.22 -24.67
C TYR A 134 -2.56 -0.76 -23.21
N ALA A 135 -1.74 -1.44 -22.40
CA ALA A 135 -1.64 -1.18 -20.96
C ALA A 135 -0.33 -1.74 -20.39
N ASP A 136 0.08 -1.25 -19.25
CA ASP A 136 1.05 -1.92 -18.40
C ASP A 136 0.32 -3.00 -17.60
N LEU A 137 0.87 -4.21 -17.52
CA LEU A 137 0.34 -5.33 -16.75
C LEU A 137 1.36 -5.79 -15.72
N GLY A 138 0.91 -6.38 -14.63
CA GLY A 138 1.82 -6.92 -13.64
C GLY A 138 1.17 -7.98 -12.78
N ALA A 139 2.03 -8.83 -12.23
CA ALA A 139 1.64 -9.86 -11.27
C ALA A 139 2.72 -10.02 -10.20
N SER A 140 2.30 -10.42 -9.00
CA SER A 140 3.21 -10.82 -7.92
C SER A 140 2.72 -12.10 -7.24
N VAL A 141 3.66 -12.83 -6.65
CA VAL A 141 3.39 -13.96 -5.76
C VAL A 141 4.09 -13.69 -4.45
N LYS A 142 3.40 -13.95 -3.34
CA LYS A 142 3.88 -13.73 -1.98
C LYS A 142 3.91 -15.04 -1.20
N TYR A 143 4.98 -15.30 -0.48
CA TYR A 143 5.05 -16.27 0.58
C TYR A 143 4.89 -15.56 1.92
N LEU A 144 3.96 -16.03 2.75
CA LEU A 144 3.57 -15.41 4.00
C LEU A 144 3.99 -16.30 5.17
N ARG A 145 4.53 -15.68 6.21
CA ARG A 145 4.80 -16.31 7.50
C ARG A 145 4.30 -15.41 8.60
N SER A 146 3.57 -15.97 9.54
CA SER A 146 3.05 -15.28 10.72
C SER A 146 3.38 -16.07 11.96
N HIS A 147 3.82 -15.36 13.01
CA HIS A 147 4.19 -15.93 14.30
C HIS A 147 3.52 -15.11 15.41
N ILE A 148 2.75 -15.78 16.26
CA ILE A 148 2.09 -15.15 17.40
C ILE A 148 2.29 -16.08 18.61
N ALA A 149 3.03 -15.63 19.61
CA ALA A 149 3.40 -16.42 20.79
C ALA A 149 4.07 -17.76 20.39
N SER A 150 3.39 -18.89 20.57
CA SER A 150 3.88 -20.21 20.18
C SER A 150 3.25 -20.74 18.89
N SER A 151 2.34 -19.99 18.26
CA SER A 151 1.62 -20.43 17.06
C SER A 151 2.26 -19.84 15.81
N GLU A 152 2.45 -20.68 14.79
CA GLU A 152 2.94 -20.27 13.47
C GLU A 152 1.92 -20.59 12.39
N ALA A 153 1.85 -19.73 11.37
CA ALA A 153 1.09 -19.96 10.16
C ALA A 153 1.88 -19.55 8.93
N GLN A 154 1.64 -20.27 7.85
CA GLN A 154 2.29 -20.01 6.56
C GLN A 154 1.23 -20.03 5.46
N GLY A 155 1.48 -19.31 4.37
CA GLY A 155 0.56 -19.26 3.25
C GLY A 155 1.17 -18.61 2.02
N VAL A 156 0.34 -18.54 0.99
CA VAL A 156 0.69 -17.91 -0.28
C VAL A 156 -0.42 -16.96 -0.69
N ALA A 157 -0.02 -15.87 -1.34
CA ALA A 157 -0.92 -14.91 -1.95
C ALA A 157 -0.42 -14.50 -3.33
N ALA A 158 -1.31 -13.96 -4.15
CA ALA A 158 -0.96 -13.39 -5.44
C ALA A 158 -1.64 -12.03 -5.62
N ASP A 159 -1.01 -11.16 -6.39
CA ASP A 159 -1.59 -9.90 -6.83
C ASP A 159 -1.54 -9.83 -8.35
N VAL A 160 -2.50 -9.12 -8.93
CA VAL A 160 -2.48 -8.74 -10.34
C VAL A 160 -2.85 -7.27 -10.46
N GLY A 161 -2.31 -6.62 -11.48
CA GLY A 161 -2.60 -5.24 -11.73
C GLY A 161 -2.53 -4.85 -13.20
N ALA A 162 -3.20 -3.74 -13.49
CA ALA A 162 -3.17 -3.09 -14.78
C ALA A 162 -3.05 -1.59 -14.61
N ARG A 163 -2.41 -0.92 -15.57
CA ARG A 163 -2.21 0.53 -15.58
C ARG A 163 -2.17 1.05 -17.01
N ARG A 164 -2.81 2.17 -17.26
CA ARG A 164 -2.76 2.82 -18.57
C ARG A 164 -2.59 4.32 -18.43
N ALA A 165 -1.65 4.85 -19.18
CA ALA A 165 -1.43 6.27 -19.32
C ALA A 165 -2.11 6.79 -20.60
N PHE A 166 -2.70 7.98 -20.51
CA PHE A 166 -3.34 8.70 -21.59
C PHE A 166 -2.64 10.04 -21.74
N ASP A 167 -1.98 10.21 -22.86
CA ASP A 167 -1.39 11.48 -23.27
C ASP A 167 -2.46 12.33 -23.99
N GLY A 168 -2.41 13.65 -23.85
CA GLY A 168 -3.38 14.55 -24.50
C GLY A 168 -4.70 14.78 -23.77
N ALA A 169 -4.82 14.34 -22.52
CA ALA A 169 -5.93 14.73 -21.64
C ALA A 169 -5.72 16.15 -21.08
N GLY A 170 -5.63 17.16 -21.96
CA GLY A 170 -5.28 18.54 -21.60
C GLY A 170 -3.75 18.76 -21.46
N PRO A 171 -3.29 19.73 -20.63
CA PRO A 171 -1.87 20.11 -20.52
C PRO A 171 -1.03 19.14 -19.65
N GLY A 172 -1.51 17.93 -19.41
CA GLY A 172 -0.87 16.96 -18.52
C GLY A 172 -1.06 15.53 -18.99
N LYS A 173 -0.77 14.59 -18.06
CA LYS A 173 -0.86 13.15 -18.29
C LYS A 173 -1.82 12.53 -17.30
N LEU A 174 -2.86 11.86 -17.81
CA LEU A 174 -3.77 11.05 -17.00
C LEU A 174 -3.27 9.61 -16.95
N VAL A 175 -3.24 9.03 -15.75
CA VAL A 175 -2.98 7.61 -15.55
C VAL A 175 -4.13 6.99 -14.79
N VAL A 176 -4.62 5.85 -15.25
CA VAL A 176 -5.58 5.04 -14.51
C VAL A 176 -4.93 3.71 -14.15
N GLY A 177 -5.27 3.17 -13.00
CA GLY A 177 -4.74 1.91 -12.51
C GLY A 177 -5.79 1.10 -11.77
N ALA A 178 -5.66 -0.22 -11.84
CA ALA A 178 -6.46 -1.16 -11.06
C ALA A 178 -5.57 -2.30 -10.56
N ALA A 179 -5.86 -2.80 -9.36
CA ALA A 179 -5.17 -3.94 -8.78
C ALA A 179 -6.12 -4.80 -7.97
N VAL A 180 -5.87 -6.11 -7.99
CA VAL A 180 -6.45 -7.07 -7.04
C VAL A 180 -5.28 -7.63 -6.23
N ARG A 181 -5.33 -7.44 -4.92
CA ARG A 181 -4.24 -7.78 -4.02
C ARG A 181 -4.66 -8.84 -3.01
N ASN A 182 -3.66 -9.64 -2.60
CA ASN A 182 -3.79 -10.64 -1.54
C ASN A 182 -4.82 -11.75 -1.87
N MET A 183 -4.87 -12.18 -3.12
CA MET A 183 -5.64 -13.37 -3.52
C MET A 183 -4.95 -14.62 -2.97
N GLY A 184 -5.65 -15.41 -2.18
CA GLY A 184 -5.07 -16.63 -1.60
C GLY A 184 -6.04 -17.37 -0.71
N PRO A 185 -5.65 -18.59 -0.26
CA PRO A 185 -6.52 -19.47 0.52
C PRO A 185 -6.65 -19.09 2.01
N GLY A 186 -5.96 -18.03 2.45
CA GLY A 186 -5.90 -17.66 3.86
C GLY A 186 -4.81 -18.38 4.66
N LEU A 187 -4.54 -17.91 5.87
CA LEU A 187 -3.61 -18.55 6.80
C LEU A 187 -4.37 -19.50 7.73
N LYS A 188 -3.72 -20.61 8.05
CA LYS A 188 -4.25 -21.60 9.00
C LYS A 188 -3.39 -21.60 10.26
N TYR A 189 -3.99 -21.20 11.37
CA TYR A 189 -3.44 -21.37 12.71
C TYR A 189 -4.13 -22.56 13.34
N ASP A 190 -3.38 -23.56 13.76
CA ASP A 190 -3.87 -24.82 14.32
C ASP A 190 -4.96 -25.46 13.43
N THR A 191 -6.22 -25.32 13.81
CA THR A 191 -7.38 -25.90 13.11
C THR A 191 -8.18 -24.88 12.31
N GLN A 192 -8.08 -23.58 12.63
CA GLN A 192 -8.88 -22.53 12.01
C GLN A 192 -8.13 -21.85 10.87
N ARG A 193 -8.84 -21.71 9.74
CA ARG A 193 -8.35 -20.93 8.60
C ARG A 193 -9.12 -19.62 8.53
N ASN A 194 -8.39 -18.51 8.48
CA ASN A 194 -8.95 -17.19 8.31
C ASN A 194 -8.49 -16.61 6.98
N ASP A 195 -9.37 -15.88 6.30
CA ASP A 195 -9.13 -15.31 4.99
C ASP A 195 -8.05 -14.23 5.00
N LEU A 196 -7.33 -14.10 3.86
CA LEU A 196 -6.43 -12.98 3.63
C LEU A 196 -7.22 -11.69 3.36
N PRO A 197 -6.64 -10.51 3.63
CA PRO A 197 -7.25 -9.22 3.36
C PRO A 197 -7.28 -8.96 1.85
N LEU A 198 -8.20 -9.62 1.13
CA LEU A 198 -8.41 -9.40 -0.30
C LEU A 198 -8.82 -7.95 -0.54
N ARG A 199 -8.09 -7.25 -1.43
CA ARG A 199 -8.39 -5.87 -1.80
C ARG A 199 -8.53 -5.74 -3.32
N VAL A 200 -9.57 -5.03 -3.74
CA VAL A 200 -9.74 -4.57 -5.12
C VAL A 200 -9.63 -3.06 -5.10
N ALA A 201 -8.62 -2.54 -5.78
CA ALA A 201 -8.31 -1.12 -5.84
C ALA A 201 -8.43 -0.60 -7.26
N GLY A 202 -8.93 0.62 -7.40
CA GLY A 202 -8.95 1.37 -8.64
C GLY A 202 -8.63 2.83 -8.38
N GLY A 203 -7.79 3.43 -9.20
CA GLY A 203 -7.37 4.81 -9.00
C GLY A 203 -7.08 5.53 -10.31
N ALA A 204 -7.01 6.85 -10.19
CA ALA A 204 -6.60 7.74 -11.27
C ALA A 204 -5.64 8.80 -10.72
N ALA A 205 -4.67 9.19 -11.53
CA ALA A 205 -3.73 10.24 -11.23
C ALA A 205 -3.56 11.18 -12.42
N TYR A 206 -3.53 12.47 -12.17
CA TYR A 206 -3.29 13.47 -13.18
C TYR A 206 -2.05 14.28 -12.84
N SER A 207 -1.04 14.18 -13.69
CA SER A 207 0.22 14.92 -13.58
C SER A 207 0.22 16.11 -14.53
N PHE A 208 0.26 17.31 -13.96
CA PHE A 208 0.33 18.56 -14.71
C PHE A 208 1.77 18.85 -15.18
N SER A 209 1.92 19.53 -16.28
CA SER A 209 3.23 20.01 -16.76
C SER A 209 3.94 20.96 -15.78
N SER A 210 3.21 21.55 -14.84
CA SER A 210 3.73 22.41 -13.77
C SER A 210 4.43 21.66 -12.63
N GLY A 211 4.58 20.32 -12.71
CA GLY A 211 5.20 19.51 -11.65
C GLY A 211 4.29 19.23 -10.47
N ARG A 212 2.97 19.28 -10.67
CA ARG A 212 1.96 18.90 -9.68
C ARG A 212 1.31 17.59 -10.11
N THR A 213 1.00 16.72 -9.15
CA THR A 213 0.24 15.50 -9.41
C THR A 213 -0.89 15.40 -8.40
N LEU A 214 -2.10 15.12 -8.86
CA LEU A 214 -3.25 14.81 -8.03
C LEU A 214 -3.64 13.36 -8.27
N ALA A 215 -4.00 12.64 -7.21
CA ALA A 215 -4.41 11.25 -7.28
C ALA A 215 -5.66 10.99 -6.45
N PHE A 216 -6.45 10.03 -6.91
CA PHE A 216 -7.63 9.51 -6.25
C PHE A 216 -7.63 7.98 -6.35
N GLU A 217 -8.03 7.31 -5.29
CA GLU A 217 -8.16 5.86 -5.22
C GLU A 217 -9.42 5.47 -4.45
N VAL A 218 -10.05 4.40 -4.90
CA VAL A 218 -11.04 3.65 -4.14
C VAL A 218 -10.57 2.22 -4.04
N GLN A 219 -10.59 1.65 -2.84
CA GLN A 219 -10.36 0.24 -2.63
C GLN A 219 -11.53 -0.38 -1.85
N THR A 220 -11.81 -1.63 -2.14
CA THR A 220 -12.85 -2.40 -1.47
C THR A 220 -12.28 -3.69 -0.91
N ALA A 221 -12.90 -4.18 0.17
CA ALA A 221 -12.65 -5.50 0.74
C ALA A 221 -13.85 -6.41 0.45
N PRO A 222 -13.85 -7.16 -0.68
CA PRO A 222 -15.02 -7.94 -1.12
C PRO A 222 -15.49 -8.99 -0.12
N ARG A 223 -14.62 -9.39 0.82
CA ARG A 223 -14.93 -10.38 1.86
C ARG A 223 -15.43 -9.75 3.18
N GLY A 224 -15.97 -8.54 3.14
CA GLY A 224 -16.68 -7.96 4.28
C GLY A 224 -16.00 -6.75 4.94
N GLY A 225 -15.28 -5.91 4.21
CA GLY A 225 -14.55 -4.77 4.77
C GLY A 225 -15.03 -3.37 4.39
N GLY A 226 -16.06 -3.23 3.57
CA GLY A 226 -16.48 -1.92 3.09
C GLY A 226 -15.59 -1.35 1.99
N ALA A 227 -15.72 -0.06 1.72
CA ALA A 227 -14.92 0.68 0.74
C ALA A 227 -14.17 1.83 1.43
N ASP A 228 -12.93 2.01 1.04
CA ASP A 228 -12.09 3.12 1.45
C ASP A 228 -11.75 4.01 0.26
N ALA A 229 -11.60 5.30 0.50
CA ALA A 229 -11.15 6.27 -0.49
C ALA A 229 -9.88 6.97 -0.02
N GLY A 230 -8.98 7.24 -0.95
CA GLY A 230 -7.75 7.98 -0.74
C GLY A 230 -7.62 9.13 -1.73
N PHE A 231 -7.08 10.26 -1.26
CA PHE A 231 -6.74 11.42 -2.08
C PHE A 231 -5.31 11.83 -1.79
N GLY A 232 -4.58 12.23 -2.83
CA GLY A 232 -3.21 12.70 -2.69
C GLY A 232 -2.85 13.81 -3.66
N GLY A 233 -1.98 14.70 -3.20
CA GLY A 233 -1.33 15.71 -4.01
C GLY A 233 0.18 15.69 -3.81
N GLU A 234 0.95 15.64 -4.89
CA GLU A 234 2.41 15.76 -4.91
C GLU A 234 2.77 17.05 -5.63
N PHE A 235 3.57 17.90 -5.01
CA PHE A 235 3.91 19.23 -5.47
C PHE A 235 5.42 19.39 -5.52
N LYS A 236 5.98 19.66 -6.71
CA LYS A 236 7.38 20.02 -6.86
C LYS A 236 7.60 21.42 -6.29
N VAL A 237 8.36 21.52 -5.20
CA VAL A 237 8.69 22.78 -4.53
C VAL A 237 9.92 23.42 -5.17
N MET A 238 10.93 22.60 -5.44
CA MET A 238 12.15 22.96 -6.14
C MET A 238 12.71 21.71 -6.82
N GLU A 239 13.81 21.87 -7.56
CA GLU A 239 14.47 20.73 -8.22
C GLU A 239 14.89 19.69 -7.18
N GLY A 240 14.41 18.46 -7.34
CA GLY A 240 14.69 17.35 -6.42
C GLY A 240 13.94 17.41 -5.07
N ALA A 241 13.02 18.36 -4.85
CA ALA A 241 12.25 18.43 -3.61
C ALA A 241 10.73 18.44 -3.86
N LEU A 242 10.02 17.56 -3.18
CA LEU A 242 8.59 17.30 -3.31
C LEU A 242 7.90 17.45 -1.96
N LEU A 243 6.75 18.12 -1.96
CA LEU A 243 5.81 18.14 -0.84
C LEU A 243 4.60 17.27 -1.19
N ARG A 244 4.11 16.48 -0.24
CA ARG A 244 2.93 15.64 -0.41
C ARG A 244 1.90 15.94 0.67
N LEU A 245 0.66 15.95 0.26
CA LEU A 245 -0.50 16.06 1.15
C LEU A 245 -1.50 14.99 0.73
N GLY A 246 -2.01 14.25 1.69
CA GLY A 246 -2.97 13.20 1.40
C GLY A 246 -4.02 13.05 2.49
N TRP A 247 -5.03 12.28 2.16
CA TRP A 247 -6.10 11.92 3.08
C TRP A 247 -6.70 10.56 2.71
N SER A 248 -7.07 9.77 3.72
CA SER A 248 -7.64 8.43 3.52
C SER A 248 -8.76 8.16 4.51
N THR A 249 -9.88 7.62 4.02
CA THR A 249 -10.97 7.16 4.88
C THR A 249 -10.56 5.95 5.72
N LYS A 250 -9.62 5.14 5.25
CA LYS A 250 -9.12 3.93 5.93
C LYS A 250 -8.57 4.22 7.33
N SER A 251 -7.97 5.39 7.50
CA SER A 251 -7.40 5.85 8.77
C SER A 251 -8.34 6.79 9.53
N ALA A 252 -9.44 7.22 8.92
CA ALA A 252 -10.22 8.36 9.39
C ALA A 252 -11.17 8.07 10.56
N ALA A 253 -11.63 6.83 10.80
CA ALA A 253 -12.46 6.56 11.97
C ALA A 253 -12.65 5.05 12.28
N PRO A 254 -12.61 4.61 13.54
CA PRO A 254 -13.28 3.41 13.97
C PRO A 254 -14.80 3.63 13.97
N ALA A 255 -15.56 2.59 13.66
CA ALA A 255 -17.02 2.62 13.77
C ALA A 255 -17.42 3.01 15.21
N GLY A 256 -18.25 4.06 15.34
CA GLY A 256 -18.81 4.49 16.63
C GLY A 256 -18.21 5.74 17.26
N SER A 257 -17.11 6.31 16.76
CA SER A 257 -16.44 7.48 17.38
C SER A 257 -16.74 8.83 16.74
N GLY A 258 -17.69 8.90 15.81
CA GLY A 258 -17.90 10.10 14.97
C GLY A 258 -16.83 10.25 13.88
N PHE A 259 -17.13 11.03 12.86
CA PHE A 259 -16.19 11.30 11.77
C PHE A 259 -15.10 12.27 12.24
N ASP A 260 -13.88 11.79 12.38
CA ASP A 260 -12.70 12.61 12.64
C ASP A 260 -11.83 12.69 11.37
N ALA A 261 -12.04 13.72 10.57
CA ALA A 261 -11.31 13.95 9.33
C ALA A 261 -9.79 14.09 9.54
N ALA A 262 -9.36 14.53 10.72
CA ALA A 262 -7.94 14.70 11.02
C ALA A 262 -7.19 13.35 11.05
N ARG A 263 -7.84 12.25 11.44
CA ARG A 263 -7.22 10.92 11.48
C ARG A 263 -6.79 10.39 10.12
N GLY A 264 -7.40 10.89 9.03
CA GLY A 264 -7.05 10.48 7.66
C GLY A 264 -5.93 11.28 7.02
N LEU A 265 -5.49 12.38 7.64
CA LEU A 265 -4.50 13.28 7.06
C LEU A 265 -3.12 12.66 7.03
N THR A 266 -2.44 12.89 5.90
CA THR A 266 -1.03 12.52 5.70
C THR A 266 -0.26 13.70 5.14
N VAL A 267 0.98 13.86 5.60
CA VAL A 267 1.93 14.84 5.07
C VAL A 267 3.20 14.09 4.70
N GLY A 268 3.80 14.44 3.57
CA GLY A 268 5.04 13.81 3.12
C GLY A 268 6.02 14.80 2.53
N LEU A 269 7.30 14.43 2.61
CA LEU A 269 8.40 15.13 1.97
C LEU A 269 9.18 14.13 1.12
N GLY A 270 9.67 14.56 -0.03
CA GLY A 270 10.53 13.77 -0.89
C GLY A 270 11.74 14.58 -1.33
N LEU A 271 12.91 13.95 -1.29
CA LEU A 271 14.16 14.51 -1.79
C LEU A 271 14.80 13.52 -2.77
N GLU A 272 15.14 14.00 -3.96
CA GLU A 272 15.85 13.22 -4.97
C GLU A 272 17.10 13.97 -5.44
N ARG A 273 18.26 13.31 -5.31
CA ARG A 273 19.54 13.89 -5.80
C ARG A 273 20.50 12.79 -6.21
N ALA A 274 21.04 12.90 -7.40
CA ALA A 274 22.03 11.96 -7.94
C ALA A 274 21.58 10.48 -7.88
N GLY A 275 20.26 10.23 -8.06
CA GLY A 275 19.64 8.91 -7.97
C GLY A 275 19.44 8.39 -6.54
N PHE A 276 19.79 9.14 -5.49
CA PHE A 276 19.36 8.87 -4.13
C PHE A 276 17.97 9.46 -3.89
N LEU A 277 17.13 8.70 -3.21
CA LEU A 277 15.77 9.03 -2.84
C LEU A 277 15.68 9.03 -1.33
N PHE A 278 15.09 10.05 -0.77
CA PHE A 278 14.71 10.10 0.63
C PHE A 278 13.27 10.59 0.70
N ASP A 279 12.40 9.78 1.28
CA ASP A 279 11.02 10.15 1.51
C ASP A 279 10.67 10.01 2.99
N TYR A 280 9.85 10.92 3.47
CA TYR A 280 9.27 10.91 4.80
C TYR A 280 7.76 11.07 4.68
N ALA A 281 7.01 10.39 5.53
CA ALA A 281 5.58 10.62 5.71
C ALA A 281 5.18 10.53 7.18
N ALA A 282 4.30 11.43 7.58
CA ALA A 282 3.57 11.37 8.83
C ALA A 282 2.09 11.17 8.54
N GLN A 283 1.46 10.22 9.24
CA GLN A 283 0.05 9.91 9.13
C GLN A 283 -0.61 10.04 10.50
N ALA A 284 -1.67 10.84 10.59
CA ALA A 284 -2.42 10.97 11.83
C ALA A 284 -3.15 9.66 12.15
N ALA A 285 -2.87 9.08 13.33
CA ALA A 285 -3.40 7.81 13.79
C ALA A 285 -4.41 7.96 14.96
N GLY A 286 -4.96 9.15 15.15
CA GLY A 286 -5.93 9.47 16.20
C GLY A 286 -5.33 9.32 17.60
N GLU A 287 -5.97 8.53 18.47
CA GLU A 287 -5.52 8.29 19.84
C GLU A 287 -4.15 7.59 19.92
N LEU A 288 -3.73 6.91 18.87
CA LEU A 288 -2.39 6.32 18.77
C LEU A 288 -1.30 7.33 18.38
N GLY A 289 -1.65 8.63 18.25
CA GLY A 289 -0.73 9.71 17.89
C GLY A 289 -0.52 9.81 16.38
N ALA A 290 0.71 9.74 15.92
CA ALA A 290 1.08 9.77 14.52
C ALA A 290 1.97 8.59 14.18
N ALA A 291 1.72 7.96 13.03
CA ALA A 291 2.63 7.00 12.43
C ALA A 291 3.65 7.75 11.57
N HIS A 292 4.92 7.38 11.71
CA HIS A 292 6.03 7.98 10.98
C HIS A 292 6.67 6.94 10.07
N ARG A 293 6.97 7.32 8.83
CA ARG A 293 7.59 6.43 7.85
C ARG A 293 8.72 7.14 7.12
N PHE A 294 9.82 6.44 6.98
CA PHE A 294 11.00 6.87 6.26
C PHE A 294 11.31 5.89 5.14
N THR A 295 11.71 6.38 3.99
CA THR A 295 12.17 5.55 2.87
C THR A 295 13.48 6.09 2.34
N LEU A 296 14.46 5.21 2.18
CA LEU A 296 15.71 5.49 1.48
C LEU A 296 15.77 4.62 0.24
N GLY A 297 16.10 5.22 -0.89
CA GLY A 297 16.23 4.52 -2.15
C GLY A 297 17.44 4.94 -2.95
N LYS A 298 17.83 4.09 -3.89
CA LYS A 298 18.87 4.36 -4.89
C LYS A 298 18.46 3.83 -6.24
N ARG A 299 18.47 4.70 -7.24
CA ARG A 299 18.38 4.38 -8.68
C ARG A 299 19.76 4.40 -9.31
N PHE A 300 20.09 3.36 -10.13
CA PHE A 300 21.40 3.21 -10.76
C PHE A 300 21.33 2.45 -12.08
#